data_80ff5cd87ced64e36140fa541a6e7c2f
#
_entry.id   80ff5cd87ced64e36140fa541a6e7c2f
#
_cell.length_a   1.000
_cell.length_b   1.000
_cell.length_c   1.000
_cell.angle_alpha   90.00
_cell.angle_beta   90.00
_cell.angle_gamma   90.00
#
_symmetry.space_group_name_H-M   'P 1'
#
loop_
_entity.id
_entity.type
_entity.pdbx_description
1 polymer ?
#
loop_
_entity_poly.entity_id
_entity_poly.type
_entity_poly.pdbx_seq_one_letter_code
_entity_poly.pdbx_strand_id
1 'polypeptide(L)'
;MKRWFAVGAVVVGAVALVLTLRYLDRVARAIERQSTIDEARTADVIVVLGAAEYRGRPSPVLEARLNHALWLYLQGQAPLILTTGGAGGDPLFTEGGVGRAYLAARGVPPEDIIVENEGESTVESVVTVAEIMKRMGLLSCIVVSDGYHIYRVKKMLEARGLKVYGSPRPSQPVTRWVYFRQAVGYVLWRIGIPV
;
A
#
# COMPACT_ATOMS: atom_id res chain seq x y z
N MET A 1 37.77 28.14 22.37
CA MET A 1 36.74 28.21 21.32
C MET A 1 36.38 26.85 20.72
N LYS A 2 37.30 26.06 20.18
CA LYS A 2 37.01 24.76 19.51
C LYS A 2 36.21 23.75 20.36
N ARG A 3 36.45 23.65 21.67
CA ARG A 3 35.74 22.71 22.58
C ARG A 3 34.25 23.05 22.76
N TRP A 4 33.90 24.34 22.81
CA TRP A 4 32.49 24.78 22.91
C TRP A 4 31.69 24.53 21.63
N PHE A 5 32.34 24.69 20.46
CA PHE A 5 31.72 24.35 19.17
C PHE A 5 31.46 22.84 19.08
N ALA A 6 32.40 21.98 19.54
CA ALA A 6 32.21 20.54 19.54
C ALA A 6 31.05 20.10 20.46
N VAL A 7 30.94 20.67 21.66
CA VAL A 7 29.84 20.40 22.59
C VAL A 7 28.51 20.86 22.00
N GLY A 8 28.45 22.05 21.38
CA GLY A 8 27.26 22.54 20.71
C GLY A 8 26.79 21.60 19.58
N ALA A 9 27.73 21.13 18.73
CA ALA A 9 27.41 20.19 17.65
C ALA A 9 26.87 18.85 18.17
N VAL A 10 27.43 18.31 19.24
CA VAL A 10 26.93 17.07 19.88
C VAL A 10 25.50 17.25 20.41
N VAL A 11 25.24 18.37 21.10
CA VAL A 11 23.92 18.68 21.64
C VAL A 11 22.88 18.81 20.51
N VAL A 12 23.20 19.55 19.44
CA VAL A 12 22.32 19.69 18.26
C VAL A 12 22.05 18.33 17.62
N GLY A 13 23.10 17.52 17.45
CA GLY A 13 22.96 16.16 16.91
C GLY A 13 22.06 15.27 17.79
N ALA A 14 22.24 15.30 19.10
CA ALA A 14 21.41 14.55 20.04
C ALA A 14 19.94 15.01 20.01
N VAL A 15 19.68 16.31 19.97
CA VAL A 15 18.31 16.86 19.84
C VAL A 15 17.69 16.45 18.52
N ALA A 16 18.41 16.56 17.41
CA ALA A 16 17.92 16.14 16.09
C ALA A 16 17.55 14.64 16.07
N LEU A 17 18.40 13.78 16.64
CA LEU A 17 18.14 12.35 16.77
C LEU A 17 16.87 12.07 17.58
N VAL A 18 16.72 12.72 18.75
CA VAL A 18 15.52 12.54 19.60
C VAL A 18 14.26 12.99 18.86
N LEU A 19 14.30 14.12 18.14
CA LEU A 19 13.16 14.60 17.37
C LEU A 19 12.79 13.64 16.22
N THR A 20 13.80 13.10 15.53
CA THR A 20 13.59 12.10 14.47
C THR A 20 12.96 10.83 15.02
N LEU A 21 13.48 10.29 16.13
CA LEU A 21 12.92 9.09 16.76
C LEU A 21 11.47 9.31 17.24
N ARG A 22 11.19 10.48 17.83
CA ARG A 22 9.82 10.84 18.23
C ARG A 22 8.88 10.98 17.05
N TYR A 23 9.36 11.53 15.93
CA TYR A 23 8.57 11.62 14.71
C TYR A 23 8.26 10.23 14.13
N LEU A 24 9.26 9.35 14.02
CA LEU A 24 9.08 7.98 13.58
C LEU A 24 8.10 7.20 14.46
N ASP A 25 8.22 7.33 15.78
CA ASP A 25 7.29 6.69 16.71
C ASP A 25 5.85 7.24 16.59
N ARG A 26 5.68 8.55 16.32
CA ARG A 26 4.37 9.13 16.04
C ARG A 26 3.76 8.58 14.76
N VAL A 27 4.55 8.44 13.69
CA VAL A 27 4.11 7.85 12.42
C VAL A 27 3.78 6.37 12.61
N ALA A 28 4.62 5.60 13.32
CA ALA A 28 4.36 4.19 13.61
C ALA A 28 3.02 3.99 14.36
N ARG A 29 2.72 4.85 15.35
CA ARG A 29 1.41 4.83 16.03
C ARG A 29 0.25 5.22 15.12
N ALA A 30 0.46 6.10 14.14
CA ALA A 30 -0.57 6.43 13.16
C ALA A 30 -0.86 5.24 12.23
N ILE A 31 0.19 4.52 11.80
CA ILE A 31 0.09 3.28 11.01
C ILE A 31 -0.65 2.20 11.81
N GLU A 32 -0.27 1.99 13.07
CA GLU A 32 -0.89 1.02 13.96
C GLU A 32 -2.39 1.31 14.13
N ARG A 33 -2.78 2.56 14.37
CA ARG A 33 -4.19 2.94 14.44
C ARG A 33 -4.94 2.69 13.13
N GLN A 34 -4.36 3.12 11.99
CA GLN A 34 -4.98 2.91 10.67
C GLN A 34 -5.12 1.42 10.33
N SER A 35 -4.22 0.57 10.83
CA SER A 35 -4.16 -0.85 10.49
C SER A 35 -5.40 -1.66 10.87
N THR A 36 -6.21 -1.14 11.80
CA THR A 36 -7.43 -1.77 12.32
C THR A 36 -8.71 -1.07 11.89
N ILE A 37 -8.59 0.05 11.17
CA ILE A 37 -9.76 0.84 10.74
C ILE A 37 -10.12 0.45 9.32
N ASP A 38 -11.32 -0.09 9.13
CA ASP A 38 -11.93 -0.26 7.82
C ASP A 38 -12.71 1.01 7.46
N GLU A 39 -12.27 1.67 6.39
CA GLU A 39 -12.90 2.89 5.87
C GLU A 39 -13.72 2.61 4.60
N ALA A 40 -13.94 1.33 4.24
CA ALA A 40 -14.62 0.96 3.00
C ALA A 40 -15.99 1.65 2.88
N ARG A 41 -16.20 2.23 1.72
CA ARG A 41 -17.43 2.89 1.30
C ARG A 41 -17.44 2.99 -0.22
N THR A 42 -18.56 3.33 -0.83
CA THR A 42 -18.68 3.48 -2.28
C THR A 42 -17.55 4.32 -2.85
N ALA A 43 -16.85 3.75 -3.84
CA ALA A 43 -15.73 4.34 -4.57
C ALA A 43 -15.76 3.90 -6.03
N ASP A 44 -14.86 4.46 -6.86
CA ASP A 44 -14.82 4.13 -8.29
C ASP A 44 -14.13 2.80 -8.57
N VAL A 45 -13.14 2.41 -7.74
CA VAL A 45 -12.36 1.18 -7.93
C VAL A 45 -11.84 0.63 -6.60
N ILE A 46 -11.71 -0.71 -6.51
CA ILE A 46 -10.99 -1.40 -5.44
C ILE A 46 -9.58 -1.69 -5.94
N VAL A 47 -8.56 -1.14 -5.27
CA VAL A 47 -7.14 -1.36 -5.59
C VAL A 47 -6.58 -2.44 -4.68
N VAL A 48 -6.16 -3.57 -5.25
CA VAL A 48 -5.57 -4.69 -4.52
C VAL A 48 -4.07 -4.68 -4.69
N LEU A 49 -3.34 -4.49 -3.59
CA LEU A 49 -1.88 -4.52 -3.64
C LEU A 49 -1.34 -5.94 -3.77
N GLY A 50 -0.33 -6.09 -4.61
CA GLY A 50 0.40 -7.34 -4.80
C GLY A 50 1.10 -7.82 -3.52
N ALA A 51 1.40 -9.13 -3.45
CA ALA A 51 2.04 -9.75 -2.30
C ALA A 51 2.72 -11.10 -2.59
N ALA A 52 3.29 -11.26 -3.70
CA ALA A 52 3.88 -12.46 -4.28
C ALA A 52 2.87 -13.44 -4.93
N GLU A 53 3.34 -14.09 -5.95
CA GLU A 53 2.69 -15.21 -6.60
C GLU A 53 3.66 -16.42 -6.64
N TYR A 54 3.15 -17.61 -6.84
CA TYR A 54 3.93 -18.84 -6.93
C TYR A 54 3.47 -19.67 -8.14
N ARG A 55 4.20 -19.57 -9.26
CA ARG A 55 3.93 -20.33 -10.48
C ARG A 55 2.47 -20.18 -10.98
N GLY A 56 2.02 -18.94 -11.06
CA GLY A 56 0.66 -18.61 -11.51
C GLY A 56 -0.44 -18.77 -10.46
N ARG A 57 -0.07 -18.96 -9.19
CA ARG A 57 -1.02 -19.00 -8.06
C ARG A 57 -0.72 -17.88 -7.07
N PRO A 58 -1.74 -17.23 -6.51
CA PRO A 58 -1.50 -16.23 -5.50
C PRO A 58 -0.87 -16.85 -4.25
N SER A 59 0.07 -16.15 -3.62
CA SER A 59 0.51 -16.49 -2.27
C SER A 59 -0.67 -16.42 -1.28
N PRO A 60 -0.59 -17.07 -0.11
CA PRO A 60 -1.67 -16.99 0.89
C PRO A 60 -2.02 -15.56 1.30
N VAL A 61 -1.03 -14.64 1.25
CA VAL A 61 -1.23 -13.21 1.54
C VAL A 61 -2.00 -12.54 0.41
N LEU A 62 -1.58 -12.75 -0.85
CA LEU A 62 -2.26 -12.20 -2.01
C LEU A 62 -3.69 -12.76 -2.13
N GLU A 63 -3.87 -14.06 -1.92
CA GLU A 63 -5.19 -14.71 -1.93
C GLU A 63 -6.14 -14.08 -0.90
N ALA A 64 -5.66 -13.83 0.31
CA ALA A 64 -6.48 -13.19 1.34
C ALA A 64 -6.87 -11.75 0.99
N ARG A 65 -5.99 -10.99 0.31
CA ARG A 65 -6.32 -9.65 -0.23
C ARG A 65 -7.36 -9.74 -1.34
N LEU A 66 -7.19 -10.66 -2.28
CA LEU A 66 -8.13 -10.89 -3.39
C LEU A 66 -9.50 -11.31 -2.88
N ASN A 67 -9.58 -12.19 -1.89
CA ASN A 67 -10.84 -12.59 -1.28
C ASN A 67 -11.55 -11.41 -0.60
N HIS A 68 -10.80 -10.54 0.09
CA HIS A 68 -11.37 -9.35 0.70
C HIS A 68 -11.87 -8.35 -0.34
N ALA A 69 -11.12 -8.16 -1.43
CA ALA A 69 -11.54 -7.32 -2.55
C ALA A 69 -12.78 -7.87 -3.26
N LEU A 70 -12.84 -9.19 -3.49
CA LEU A 70 -14.00 -9.85 -4.04
C LEU A 70 -15.24 -9.63 -3.15
N TRP A 71 -15.10 -9.76 -1.84
CA TRP A 71 -16.19 -9.48 -0.91
C TRP A 71 -16.69 -8.04 -1.04
N LEU A 72 -15.80 -7.04 -1.07
CA LEU A 72 -16.16 -5.62 -1.27
C LEU A 72 -16.86 -5.38 -2.61
N TYR A 73 -16.39 -6.02 -3.68
CA TYR A 73 -17.00 -5.94 -5.00
C TYR A 73 -18.41 -6.50 -5.00
N LEU A 74 -18.63 -7.70 -4.43
CA LEU A 74 -19.94 -8.31 -4.30
C LEU A 74 -20.91 -7.53 -3.40
N GLN A 75 -20.39 -6.71 -2.47
CA GLN A 75 -21.18 -5.76 -1.68
C GLN A 75 -21.52 -4.47 -2.47
N GLY A 76 -21.08 -4.34 -3.73
CA GLY A 76 -21.31 -3.16 -4.55
C GLY A 76 -20.54 -1.91 -4.10
N GLN A 77 -19.42 -2.08 -3.36
CA GLN A 77 -18.62 -0.95 -2.88
C GLN A 77 -17.89 -0.23 -4.01
N ALA A 78 -17.55 -0.92 -5.11
CA ALA A 78 -17.04 -0.32 -6.34
C ALA A 78 -17.34 -1.22 -7.54
N PRO A 79 -17.52 -0.66 -8.75
CA PRO A 79 -17.79 -1.42 -9.97
C PRO A 79 -16.54 -2.09 -10.58
N LEU A 80 -15.34 -1.66 -10.18
CA LEU A 80 -14.08 -2.10 -10.77
C LEU A 80 -13.13 -2.62 -9.69
N ILE A 81 -12.29 -3.60 -10.06
CA ILE A 81 -11.15 -4.04 -9.26
C ILE A 81 -9.87 -3.81 -10.06
N LEU A 82 -8.86 -3.17 -9.45
CA LEU A 82 -7.54 -2.99 -10.01
C LEU A 82 -6.55 -3.84 -9.21
N THR A 83 -5.99 -4.88 -9.84
CA THR A 83 -4.95 -5.73 -9.25
C THR A 83 -3.57 -5.20 -9.62
N THR A 84 -2.62 -5.21 -8.66
CA THR A 84 -1.28 -4.65 -8.87
C THR A 84 -0.18 -5.64 -8.56
N GLY A 85 0.97 -5.40 -9.14
CA GLY A 85 2.24 -6.07 -8.87
C GLY A 85 2.85 -6.72 -10.10
N GLY A 86 4.16 -6.48 -10.26
CA GLY A 86 4.98 -7.00 -11.36
C GLY A 86 5.34 -8.47 -11.24
N ALA A 87 6.37 -8.88 -11.98
CA ALA A 87 6.76 -10.28 -12.12
C ALA A 87 7.45 -10.89 -10.89
N GLY A 88 7.92 -10.07 -9.94
CA GLY A 88 8.55 -10.58 -8.71
C GLY A 88 9.72 -11.56 -8.92
N GLY A 89 10.27 -11.61 -10.15
CA GLY A 89 11.30 -12.55 -10.55
C GLY A 89 10.78 -13.78 -11.33
N ASP A 90 9.49 -13.99 -11.49
CA ASP A 90 8.92 -15.02 -12.37
C ASP A 90 8.77 -14.45 -13.79
N PRO A 91 9.40 -15.06 -14.84
CA PRO A 91 9.32 -14.53 -16.19
C PRO A 91 7.95 -14.71 -16.88
N LEU A 92 7.06 -15.53 -16.33
CA LEU A 92 5.80 -15.91 -16.95
C LEU A 92 4.58 -15.28 -16.28
N PHE A 93 4.68 -14.95 -15.00
CA PHE A 93 3.54 -14.50 -14.20
C PHE A 93 3.84 -13.18 -13.48
N THR A 94 2.81 -12.35 -13.37
CA THR A 94 2.83 -11.14 -12.55
C THR A 94 1.80 -11.28 -11.43
N GLU A 95 2.05 -10.64 -10.30
CA GLU A 95 1.10 -10.66 -9.18
C GLU A 95 -0.26 -10.08 -9.60
N GLY A 96 -0.25 -8.99 -10.38
CA GLY A 96 -1.47 -8.38 -10.93
C GLY A 96 -2.22 -9.31 -11.88
N GLY A 97 -1.50 -9.99 -12.79
CA GLY A 97 -2.08 -10.95 -13.74
C GLY A 97 -2.69 -12.18 -13.04
N VAL A 98 -1.96 -12.72 -12.05
CA VAL A 98 -2.46 -13.82 -11.20
C VAL A 98 -3.70 -13.39 -10.41
N GLY A 99 -3.71 -12.16 -9.90
CA GLY A 99 -4.86 -11.57 -9.23
C GLY A 99 -6.09 -11.50 -10.13
N ARG A 100 -5.92 -11.04 -11.38
CA ARG A 100 -7.00 -11.04 -12.39
C ARG A 100 -7.56 -12.44 -12.65
N ALA A 101 -6.68 -13.40 -12.92
CA ALA A 101 -7.08 -14.78 -13.18
C ALA A 101 -7.86 -15.39 -12.00
N TYR A 102 -7.41 -15.11 -10.78
CA TYR A 102 -8.04 -15.54 -9.55
C TYR A 102 -9.47 -15.00 -9.39
N LEU A 103 -9.66 -13.69 -9.63
CA LEU A 103 -10.96 -13.02 -9.52
C LEU A 103 -11.92 -13.45 -10.64
N ALA A 104 -11.44 -13.53 -11.88
CA ALA A 104 -12.24 -13.98 -13.02
C ALA A 104 -12.75 -15.42 -12.83
N ALA A 105 -11.91 -16.33 -12.30
CA ALA A 105 -12.32 -17.69 -11.96
C ALA A 105 -13.39 -17.75 -10.84
N ARG A 106 -13.65 -16.63 -10.14
CA ARG A 106 -14.69 -16.50 -9.10
C ARG A 106 -15.88 -15.66 -9.52
N GLY A 107 -16.00 -15.42 -10.83
CA GLY A 107 -17.19 -14.78 -11.41
C GLY A 107 -17.13 -13.27 -11.52
N VAL A 108 -15.98 -12.62 -11.28
CA VAL A 108 -15.83 -11.20 -11.61
C VAL A 108 -15.65 -11.07 -13.12
N PRO A 109 -16.49 -10.29 -13.82
CA PRO A 109 -16.35 -10.08 -15.26
C PRO A 109 -14.95 -9.56 -15.62
N PRO A 110 -14.29 -10.11 -16.66
CA PRO A 110 -12.95 -9.67 -17.04
C PRO A 110 -12.84 -8.18 -17.38
N GLU A 111 -13.91 -7.55 -17.84
CA GLU A 111 -14.05 -6.12 -18.13
C GLU A 111 -14.04 -5.26 -16.86
N ASP A 112 -14.42 -5.81 -15.71
CA ASP A 112 -14.42 -5.12 -14.42
C ASP A 112 -13.05 -5.22 -13.72
N ILE A 113 -12.07 -5.94 -14.32
CA ILE A 113 -10.75 -6.15 -13.73
C ILE A 113 -9.68 -5.42 -14.54
N ILE A 114 -9.09 -4.42 -13.93
CA ILE A 114 -7.92 -3.68 -14.44
C ILE A 114 -6.65 -4.32 -13.87
N VAL A 115 -5.58 -4.39 -14.66
CA VAL A 115 -4.30 -4.95 -14.22
C VAL A 115 -3.21 -3.90 -14.33
N GLU A 116 -2.48 -3.71 -13.24
CA GLU A 116 -1.17 -3.05 -13.20
C GLU A 116 -0.12 -4.14 -12.95
N ASN A 117 0.79 -4.35 -13.88
CA ASN A 117 1.77 -5.45 -13.87
C ASN A 117 3.22 -4.99 -14.14
N GLU A 118 3.49 -3.69 -14.08
CA GLU A 118 4.80 -3.11 -14.38
C GLU A 118 5.59 -2.74 -13.13
N GLY A 119 4.91 -2.45 -12.01
CA GLY A 119 5.55 -1.96 -10.80
C GLY A 119 6.32 -3.05 -10.06
N GLU A 120 7.63 -2.88 -9.93
CA GLU A 120 8.53 -3.76 -9.16
C GLU A 120 8.61 -3.36 -7.67
N SER A 121 8.08 -2.19 -7.34
CA SER A 121 8.03 -1.68 -5.98
C SER A 121 6.66 -1.06 -5.65
N THR A 122 6.35 -0.93 -4.35
CA THR A 122 5.13 -0.24 -3.92
C THR A 122 5.03 1.18 -4.47
N VAL A 123 6.16 1.90 -4.58
CA VAL A 123 6.18 3.28 -5.08
C VAL A 123 5.79 3.31 -6.55
N GLU A 124 6.36 2.44 -7.36
CA GLU A 124 6.07 2.33 -8.79
C GLU A 124 4.62 1.92 -9.03
N SER A 125 4.15 0.84 -8.41
CA SER A 125 2.74 0.42 -8.52
C SER A 125 1.78 1.54 -8.14
N VAL A 126 2.05 2.31 -7.07
CA VAL A 126 1.21 3.46 -6.68
C VAL A 126 1.24 4.58 -7.72
N VAL A 127 2.39 4.83 -8.36
CA VAL A 127 2.48 5.81 -9.47
C VAL A 127 1.60 5.36 -10.63
N THR A 128 1.80 4.12 -11.09
CA THR A 128 1.07 3.55 -12.24
C THR A 128 -0.44 3.46 -11.96
N VAL A 129 -0.84 3.03 -10.75
CA VAL A 129 -2.25 3.03 -10.31
C VAL A 129 -2.87 4.43 -10.43
N ALA A 130 -2.18 5.46 -9.93
CA ALA A 130 -2.70 6.83 -10.00
C ALA A 130 -2.83 7.32 -11.45
N GLU A 131 -1.92 6.95 -12.33
CA GLU A 131 -1.98 7.27 -13.77
C GLU A 131 -3.12 6.54 -14.48
N ILE A 132 -3.31 5.24 -14.19
CA ILE A 132 -4.43 4.46 -14.71
C ILE A 132 -5.74 5.10 -14.28
N MET A 133 -5.91 5.37 -12.98
CA MET A 133 -7.12 6.00 -12.46
C MET A 133 -7.38 7.35 -13.11
N LYS A 134 -6.36 8.20 -13.25
CA LYS A 134 -6.49 9.51 -13.91
C LYS A 134 -6.91 9.38 -15.37
N ARG A 135 -6.32 8.45 -16.13
CA ARG A 135 -6.69 8.21 -17.55
C ARG A 135 -8.12 7.73 -17.71
N MET A 136 -8.62 6.96 -16.74
CA MET A 136 -9.99 6.45 -16.72
C MET A 136 -11.00 7.41 -16.08
N GLY A 137 -10.56 8.57 -15.57
CA GLY A 137 -11.44 9.52 -14.88
C GLY A 137 -11.91 9.04 -13.49
N LEU A 138 -11.23 8.08 -12.88
CA LEU A 138 -11.52 7.55 -11.54
C LEU A 138 -10.91 8.47 -10.48
N LEU A 139 -11.70 8.91 -9.51
CA LEU A 139 -11.30 9.92 -8.51
C LEU A 139 -11.16 9.35 -7.11
N SER A 140 -11.76 8.19 -6.86
CA SER A 140 -11.80 7.56 -5.55
C SER A 140 -11.47 6.06 -5.62
N CYS A 141 -10.78 5.54 -4.58
CA CYS A 141 -10.49 4.12 -4.49
C CYS A 141 -10.56 3.58 -3.06
N ILE A 142 -10.84 2.27 -2.97
CA ILE A 142 -10.66 1.48 -1.75
C ILE A 142 -9.34 0.70 -1.90
N VAL A 143 -8.37 0.93 -1.03
CA VAL A 143 -7.10 0.19 -1.02
C VAL A 143 -7.22 -1.02 -0.13
N VAL A 144 -7.02 -2.20 -0.72
CA VAL A 144 -7.00 -3.49 -0.02
C VAL A 144 -5.55 -3.97 0.13
N SER A 145 -5.13 -4.17 1.37
CA SER A 145 -3.79 -4.68 1.71
C SER A 145 -3.77 -5.21 3.16
N ASP A 146 -2.57 -5.60 3.64
CA ASP A 146 -2.38 -5.82 5.08
C ASP A 146 -2.47 -4.49 5.84
N GLY A 147 -3.06 -4.52 7.03
CA GLY A 147 -3.34 -3.31 7.82
C GLY A 147 -2.11 -2.40 8.00
N TYR A 148 -0.93 -2.98 8.29
CA TYR A 148 0.32 -2.23 8.47
C TYR A 148 0.79 -1.50 7.19
N HIS A 149 0.28 -1.87 6.02
CA HIS A 149 0.66 -1.31 4.73
C HIS A 149 -0.28 -0.20 4.23
N ILE A 150 -1.54 -0.22 4.68
CA ILE A 150 -2.61 0.69 4.23
C ILE A 150 -2.20 2.16 4.36
N TYR A 151 -1.71 2.58 5.53
CA TYR A 151 -1.40 3.98 5.79
C TYR A 151 -0.43 4.58 4.75
N ARG A 152 0.66 3.87 4.44
CA ARG A 152 1.68 4.33 3.50
C ARG A 152 1.10 4.49 2.10
N VAL A 153 0.42 3.47 1.59
CA VAL A 153 -0.17 3.49 0.24
C VAL A 153 -1.26 4.55 0.13
N LYS A 154 -2.14 4.64 1.13
CA LYS A 154 -3.16 5.69 1.21
C LYS A 154 -2.54 7.07 1.07
N LYS A 155 -1.50 7.39 1.86
CA LYS A 155 -0.81 8.69 1.80
C LYS A 155 -0.12 8.96 0.46
N MET A 156 0.38 7.92 -0.19
CA MET A 156 1.01 8.03 -1.51
C MET A 156 -0.01 8.35 -2.61
N LEU A 157 -1.19 7.72 -2.59
CA LEU A 157 -2.27 7.98 -3.55
C LEU A 157 -2.96 9.32 -3.26
N GLU A 158 -3.20 9.67 -1.99
CA GLU A 158 -3.73 10.98 -1.59
C GLU A 158 -2.82 12.13 -2.08
N ALA A 159 -1.50 11.97 -2.00
CA ALA A 159 -0.53 12.95 -2.50
C ALA A 159 -0.61 13.14 -4.04
N ARG A 160 -1.28 12.23 -4.76
CA ARG A 160 -1.56 12.32 -6.20
C ARG A 160 -2.95 12.84 -6.53
N GLY A 161 -3.68 13.33 -5.51
CA GLY A 161 -4.99 13.95 -5.65
C GLY A 161 -6.18 12.98 -5.65
N LEU A 162 -5.95 11.71 -5.29
CA LEU A 162 -7.02 10.71 -5.21
C LEU A 162 -7.69 10.72 -3.84
N LYS A 163 -8.98 10.39 -3.80
CA LYS A 163 -9.72 10.14 -2.58
C LYS A 163 -9.60 8.66 -2.21
N VAL A 164 -8.97 8.36 -1.08
CA VAL A 164 -8.54 7.00 -0.76
C VAL A 164 -9.15 6.53 0.56
N TYR A 165 -9.73 5.34 0.52
CA TYR A 165 -10.26 4.64 1.69
C TYR A 165 -9.45 3.37 1.92
N GLY A 166 -8.96 3.18 3.14
CA GLY A 166 -8.23 1.97 3.52
C GLY A 166 -9.18 0.88 3.97
N SER A 167 -9.05 -0.32 3.41
CA SER A 167 -9.76 -1.51 3.87
C SER A 167 -8.77 -2.65 4.10
N PRO A 168 -8.28 -2.80 5.33
CA PRO A 168 -7.34 -3.86 5.67
C PRO A 168 -8.00 -5.22 5.60
N ARG A 169 -7.36 -6.19 4.91
CA ARG A 169 -7.81 -7.58 4.99
C ARG A 169 -7.76 -8.09 6.43
N PRO A 170 -8.64 -8.98 6.87
CA PRO A 170 -8.53 -9.63 8.17
C PRO A 170 -7.17 -10.32 8.32
N SER A 171 -6.43 -10.02 9.36
CA SER A 171 -5.11 -10.59 9.62
C SER A 171 -4.79 -10.63 11.11
N GLN A 172 -3.82 -11.49 11.49
CA GLN A 172 -3.32 -11.50 12.86
C GLN A 172 -2.57 -10.20 13.18
N PRO A 173 -2.60 -9.75 14.44
CA PRO A 173 -1.80 -8.62 14.89
C PRO A 173 -0.31 -8.83 14.60
N VAL A 174 0.37 -7.78 14.17
CA VAL A 174 1.81 -7.81 13.91
C VAL A 174 2.59 -7.14 15.05
N THR A 175 3.89 -7.41 15.13
CA THR A 175 4.75 -6.79 16.14
C THR A 175 4.95 -5.30 15.86
N ARG A 176 5.20 -4.53 16.91
CA ARG A 176 5.45 -3.08 16.81
C ARG A 176 6.60 -2.72 15.88
N TRP A 177 7.57 -3.61 15.71
CA TRP A 177 8.67 -3.46 14.76
C TRP A 177 8.20 -3.32 13.29
N VAL A 178 7.13 -4.03 12.90
CA VAL A 178 6.57 -3.94 11.55
C VAL A 178 6.05 -2.52 11.29
N TYR A 179 5.30 -1.93 12.23
CA TYR A 179 4.83 -0.55 12.11
C TYR A 179 5.97 0.46 12.05
N PHE A 180 7.03 0.25 12.85
CA PHE A 180 8.21 1.12 12.81
C PHE A 180 8.93 1.04 11.46
N ARG A 181 9.11 -0.15 10.90
CA ARG A 181 9.69 -0.33 9.56
C ARG A 181 8.87 0.37 8.48
N GLN A 182 7.54 0.30 8.56
CA GLN A 182 6.65 1.02 7.64
C GLN A 182 6.74 2.53 7.83
N ALA A 183 6.93 3.00 9.06
CA ALA A 183 7.13 4.42 9.34
C ALA A 183 8.43 4.93 8.70
N VAL A 184 9.52 4.16 8.79
CA VAL A 184 10.78 4.48 8.11
C VAL A 184 10.57 4.59 6.60
N GLY A 185 9.95 3.57 5.97
CA GLY A 185 9.65 3.60 4.53
C GLY A 185 8.77 4.79 4.13
N TYR A 186 7.77 5.15 4.94
CA TYR A 186 6.96 6.33 4.70
C TYR A 186 7.77 7.62 4.76
N VAL A 187 8.65 7.77 5.75
CA VAL A 187 9.48 8.97 5.91
C VAL A 187 10.48 9.09 4.77
N LEU A 188 11.14 8.00 4.37
CA LEU A 188 12.07 7.98 3.24
C LEU A 188 11.36 8.42 1.95
N TRP A 189 10.19 7.86 1.66
CA TRP A 189 9.37 8.29 0.53
C TRP A 189 9.03 9.80 0.60
N ARG A 190 8.66 10.32 1.78
CA ARG A 190 8.32 11.74 1.96
C ARG A 190 9.47 12.69 1.63
N ILE A 191 10.71 12.27 1.79
CA ILE A 191 11.93 13.05 1.47
C ILE A 191 12.53 12.68 0.10
N GLY A 192 11.78 11.90 -0.73
CA GLY A 192 12.16 11.58 -2.11
C GLY A 192 13.17 10.44 -2.25
N ILE A 193 13.41 9.65 -1.19
CA ILE A 193 14.28 8.47 -1.26
C ILE A 193 13.43 7.27 -1.73
N PRO A 194 13.83 6.57 -2.82
CA PRO A 194 13.13 5.38 -3.29
C PRO A 194 13.22 4.24 -2.26
N VAL A 195 12.10 3.58 -1.97
CA VAL A 195 11.97 2.48 -0.98
C VAL A 195 10.96 1.43 -1.45
#